data_50fbf9357d170e6d78dfda3cdbf7bccd
#
_entry.id   50fbf9357d170e6d78dfda3cdbf7bccd
#
_cell.length_a   1.000
_cell.length_b   1.000
_cell.length_c   1.000
_cell.angle_alpha   90.00
_cell.angle_beta   90.00
_cell.angle_gamma   90.00
#
_symmetry.space_group_name_H-M   'P 1'
#
loop_
_entity.id
_entity.type
_entity.pdbx_description
1 polymer ?
#
loop_
_entity_poly.entity_id
_entity_poly.type
_entity_poly.pdbx_seq_one_letter_code
_entity_poly.pdbx_strand_id
1 'polypeptide(L)'
;MSEDIKKGLLGIVVDETEVSKVMPEINSLTYRGYAAQDLCEYCRFEEVAYLILNKDLPNTIQLRKFEKEEKNNRELSKDLYSILKKMPKKAHPMDVARTAVSIMGLEDKETTDSSPEANMRKAIRILAKTPTALAAFYRLRKGKTIIKPKKELNIAENFFYMCFGKVPQKEIVKAFDVSLILYAEHSFNVSTFTARTITSSLSDIHGAITVSYTHLRAHETVVH
;
A
#
# COMPACT_ATOMS: atom_id res chain seq x y z
N MET A 1 -11.27 42.83 -4.94
CA MET A 1 -11.01 41.92 -6.06
C MET A 1 -11.36 40.52 -5.54
N SER A 2 -12.41 39.86 -6.04
CA SER A 2 -12.72 38.49 -5.70
C SER A 2 -11.66 37.61 -6.38
N GLU A 3 -10.73 37.06 -5.61
CA GLU A 3 -9.84 36.02 -6.11
C GLU A 3 -10.72 34.89 -6.63
N ASP A 4 -10.50 34.51 -7.89
CA ASP A 4 -11.25 33.47 -8.57
C ASP A 4 -10.85 32.11 -7.95
N ILE A 5 -11.65 31.63 -7.01
CA ILE A 5 -11.37 30.36 -6.28
C ILE A 5 -11.46 29.20 -7.28
N LYS A 6 -10.33 28.57 -7.55
CA LYS A 6 -10.24 27.39 -8.41
C LYS A 6 -10.79 26.16 -7.70
N LYS A 7 -12.06 25.81 -8.01
CA LYS A 7 -12.71 24.63 -7.42
C LYS A 7 -11.94 23.35 -7.77
N GLY A 8 -11.67 22.52 -6.76
CA GLY A 8 -10.94 21.27 -6.93
C GLY A 8 -9.49 21.43 -7.35
N LEU A 9 -8.88 22.61 -7.17
CA LEU A 9 -7.51 22.94 -7.58
C LEU A 9 -7.27 22.81 -9.09
N LEU A 10 -8.31 22.90 -9.92
CA LEU A 10 -8.18 22.75 -11.36
C LEU A 10 -7.22 23.80 -11.95
N GLY A 11 -6.16 23.33 -12.62
CA GLY A 11 -5.12 24.18 -13.21
C GLY A 11 -4.14 24.78 -12.21
N ILE A 12 -4.16 24.36 -10.94
CA ILE A 12 -3.18 24.77 -9.93
C ILE A 12 -2.08 23.73 -9.84
N VAL A 13 -0.85 24.16 -10.05
CA VAL A 13 0.33 23.31 -9.79
C VAL A 13 0.61 23.33 -8.27
N VAL A 14 0.51 22.19 -7.63
CA VAL A 14 0.70 22.06 -6.17
C VAL A 14 2.10 21.57 -5.80
N ASP A 15 2.70 20.74 -6.65
CA ASP A 15 4.07 20.23 -6.47
C ASP A 15 4.52 19.46 -7.73
N GLU A 16 5.77 18.98 -7.71
CA GLU A 16 6.37 18.12 -8.73
C GLU A 16 6.66 16.73 -8.17
N THR A 17 6.64 15.70 -9.02
CA THR A 17 6.99 14.33 -8.63
C THR A 17 7.88 13.66 -9.67
N GLU A 18 8.87 12.92 -9.19
CA GLU A 18 9.71 12.02 -9.98
C GLU A 18 9.20 10.57 -9.95
N VAL A 19 8.13 10.27 -9.20
CA VAL A 19 7.71 8.89 -8.94
C VAL A 19 6.95 8.31 -10.11
N SER A 20 6.01 9.08 -10.66
CA SER A 20 5.21 8.63 -11.80
C SER A 20 4.80 9.77 -12.70
N LYS A 21 4.48 9.45 -13.95
CA LYS A 21 3.91 10.37 -14.92
C LYS A 21 2.74 9.69 -15.65
N VAL A 22 1.57 10.30 -15.56
CA VAL A 22 0.39 9.90 -16.33
C VAL A 22 0.43 10.62 -17.67
N MET A 23 0.27 9.90 -18.78
CA MET A 23 0.27 10.40 -20.15
C MET A 23 -1.04 10.00 -20.85
N PRO A 24 -2.15 10.74 -20.61
CA PRO A 24 -3.47 10.37 -21.12
C PRO A 24 -3.53 10.35 -22.65
N GLU A 25 -2.76 11.21 -23.31
CA GLU A 25 -2.69 11.35 -24.76
C GLU A 25 -2.22 10.08 -25.50
N ILE A 26 -1.48 9.23 -24.83
CA ILE A 26 -1.00 7.94 -25.35
C ILE A 26 -1.45 6.76 -24.48
N ASN A 27 -2.42 6.97 -23.59
CA ASN A 27 -2.91 5.95 -22.63
C ASN A 27 -1.78 5.22 -21.89
N SER A 28 -0.79 5.96 -21.41
CA SER A 28 0.39 5.40 -20.76
C SER A 28 0.62 6.00 -19.37
N LEU A 29 1.35 5.23 -18.57
CA LEU A 29 1.77 5.56 -17.22
C LEU A 29 3.21 5.08 -17.05
N THR A 30 4.06 5.91 -16.45
CA THR A 30 5.43 5.50 -16.10
C THR A 30 5.67 5.57 -14.61
N TYR A 31 6.49 4.65 -14.08
CA TYR A 31 7.03 4.68 -12.74
C TYR A 31 8.55 4.89 -12.83
N ARG A 32 9.07 5.99 -12.28
CA ARG A 32 10.48 6.34 -12.35
C ARG A 32 11.07 6.29 -13.77
N GLY A 33 10.24 6.60 -14.78
CA GLY A 33 10.63 6.58 -16.20
C GLY A 33 10.39 5.24 -16.93
N TYR A 34 10.10 4.15 -16.22
CA TYR A 34 9.76 2.86 -16.82
C TYR A 34 8.28 2.80 -17.18
N ALA A 35 7.94 2.32 -18.36
CA ALA A 35 6.54 2.15 -18.74
C ALA A 35 5.86 1.09 -17.87
N ALA A 36 4.64 1.40 -17.37
CA ALA A 36 3.91 0.45 -16.53
C ALA A 36 3.61 -0.86 -17.26
N GLN A 37 3.42 -0.81 -18.58
CA GLN A 37 3.22 -1.99 -19.43
C GLN A 37 4.43 -2.94 -19.37
N ASP A 38 5.65 -2.39 -19.53
CA ASP A 38 6.88 -3.18 -19.46
C ASP A 38 7.09 -3.77 -18.06
N LEU A 39 6.79 -2.99 -17.02
CA LEU A 39 6.86 -3.46 -15.64
C LEU A 39 5.87 -4.61 -15.38
N CYS A 40 4.66 -4.57 -15.94
CA CYS A 40 3.69 -5.65 -15.84
C CYS A 40 4.13 -6.94 -16.57
N GLU A 41 4.85 -6.79 -17.68
CA GLU A 41 5.32 -7.93 -18.47
C GLU A 41 6.55 -8.59 -17.84
N TYR A 42 7.54 -7.78 -17.44
CA TYR A 42 8.88 -8.27 -17.08
C TYR A 42 9.19 -8.30 -15.58
N CYS A 43 8.40 -7.60 -14.74
CA CYS A 43 8.66 -7.49 -13.31
C CYS A 43 7.59 -8.18 -12.47
N ARG A 44 7.94 -8.43 -11.22
CA ARG A 44 7.00 -8.77 -10.14
C ARG A 44 6.72 -7.53 -9.30
N PHE A 45 5.64 -7.56 -8.55
CA PHE A 45 5.26 -6.43 -7.71
C PHE A 45 6.36 -5.99 -6.72
N GLU A 46 7.13 -6.94 -6.16
CA GLU A 46 8.25 -6.62 -5.26
C GLU A 46 9.33 -5.76 -5.92
N GLU A 47 9.62 -5.98 -7.20
CA GLU A 47 10.58 -5.20 -7.97
C GLU A 47 10.06 -3.79 -8.21
N VAL A 48 8.78 -3.66 -8.52
CA VAL A 48 8.11 -2.37 -8.71
C VAL A 48 7.98 -1.59 -7.40
N ALA A 49 7.64 -2.27 -6.30
CA ALA A 49 7.63 -1.65 -4.98
C ALA A 49 9.02 -1.12 -4.59
N TYR A 50 10.06 -1.91 -4.87
CA TYR A 50 11.44 -1.45 -4.68
C TYR A 50 11.75 -0.22 -5.55
N LEU A 51 11.42 -0.25 -6.86
CA LEU A 51 11.62 0.85 -7.80
C LEU A 51 11.00 2.16 -7.28
N ILE A 52 9.74 2.10 -6.87
CA ILE A 52 9.01 3.28 -6.37
C ILE A 52 9.70 3.86 -5.12
N LEU A 53 10.12 3.01 -4.19
CA LEU A 53 10.73 3.41 -2.93
C LEU A 53 12.20 3.83 -3.07
N ASN A 54 12.97 3.19 -3.96
CA ASN A 54 14.42 3.34 -4.06
C ASN A 54 14.90 4.04 -5.35
N LYS A 55 13.99 4.49 -6.21
CA LYS A 55 14.23 5.27 -7.46
C LYS A 55 14.65 4.44 -8.67
N ASP A 56 15.28 3.29 -8.52
CA ASP A 56 15.74 2.41 -9.60
C ASP A 56 15.29 0.96 -9.39
N LEU A 57 15.25 0.17 -10.47
CA LEU A 57 15.01 -1.26 -10.39
C LEU A 57 16.13 -1.96 -9.59
N PRO A 58 15.78 -2.94 -8.75
CA PRO A 58 16.78 -3.62 -7.94
C PRO A 58 17.65 -4.57 -8.78
N ASN A 59 18.94 -4.63 -8.45
CA ASN A 59 19.70 -5.82 -8.81
C ASN A 59 19.33 -7.01 -7.92
N THR A 60 19.83 -8.20 -8.25
CA THR A 60 19.48 -9.45 -7.53
C THR A 60 19.79 -9.38 -6.02
N ILE A 61 20.87 -8.72 -5.61
CA ILE A 61 21.25 -8.61 -4.20
C ILE A 61 20.28 -7.67 -3.46
N GLN A 62 19.96 -6.53 -4.07
CA GLN A 62 19.05 -5.54 -3.54
C GLN A 62 17.62 -6.11 -3.40
N LEU A 63 17.14 -6.82 -4.42
CA LEU A 63 15.83 -7.46 -4.39
C LEU A 63 15.74 -8.49 -3.26
N ARG A 64 16.74 -9.38 -3.13
CA ARG A 64 16.78 -10.37 -2.05
C ARG A 64 16.77 -9.72 -0.66
N LYS A 65 17.49 -8.62 -0.49
CA LYS A 65 17.51 -7.86 0.78
C LYS A 65 16.13 -7.27 1.08
N PHE A 66 15.52 -6.62 0.10
CA PHE A 66 14.18 -6.02 0.23
C PHE A 66 13.11 -7.08 0.53
N GLU A 67 13.06 -8.16 -0.24
CA GLU A 67 12.12 -9.27 0.01
C GLU A 67 12.31 -9.89 1.40
N LYS A 68 13.56 -10.07 1.84
CA LYS A 68 13.85 -10.59 3.18
C LYS A 68 13.32 -9.66 4.27
N GLU A 69 13.50 -8.36 4.12
CA GLU A 69 13.01 -7.36 5.07
C GLU A 69 11.49 -7.33 5.09
N GLU A 70 10.83 -7.28 3.92
CA GLU A 70 9.38 -7.32 3.79
C GLU A 70 8.81 -8.60 4.45
N LYS A 71 9.31 -9.78 4.08
CA LYS A 71 8.88 -11.08 4.62
C LYS A 71 9.02 -11.20 6.14
N ASN A 72 10.06 -10.60 6.70
CA ASN A 72 10.28 -10.59 8.16
C ASN A 72 9.31 -9.67 8.91
N ASN A 73 8.72 -8.69 8.23
CA ASN A 73 7.81 -7.72 8.81
C ASN A 73 6.32 -8.04 8.63
N ARG A 74 5.96 -9.16 7.98
CA ARG A 74 4.56 -9.53 7.69
C ARG A 74 3.70 -9.84 8.90
N GLU A 75 4.31 -10.38 9.97
CA GLU A 75 3.56 -10.83 11.15
C GLU A 75 3.03 -9.62 11.93
N LEU A 76 1.77 -9.69 12.33
CA LEU A 76 1.14 -8.70 13.19
C LEU A 76 1.44 -9.01 14.67
N SER A 77 1.34 -8.00 15.52
CA SER A 77 1.39 -8.17 16.96
C SER A 77 0.20 -9.00 17.48
N LYS A 78 0.36 -9.57 18.65
CA LYS A 78 -0.74 -10.28 19.35
C LYS A 78 -1.91 -9.32 19.63
N ASP A 79 -1.59 -8.07 19.96
CA ASP A 79 -2.58 -7.06 20.30
C ASP A 79 -3.38 -6.65 19.07
N LEU A 80 -2.73 -6.40 17.93
CA LEU A 80 -3.43 -6.11 16.68
C LEU A 80 -4.32 -7.27 16.23
N TYR A 81 -3.86 -8.53 16.33
CA TYR A 81 -4.73 -9.69 16.08
C TYR A 81 -5.93 -9.74 17.04
N SER A 82 -5.74 -9.40 18.31
CA SER A 82 -6.83 -9.34 19.30
C SER A 82 -7.84 -8.26 18.96
N ILE A 83 -7.37 -7.08 18.56
CA ILE A 83 -8.23 -5.97 18.15
C ILE A 83 -9.03 -6.34 16.89
N LEU A 84 -8.39 -6.91 15.87
CA LEU A 84 -9.07 -7.37 14.65
C LEU A 84 -10.22 -8.36 14.96
N LYS A 85 -10.04 -9.26 15.92
CA LYS A 85 -11.07 -10.21 16.36
C LYS A 85 -12.28 -9.52 17.00
N LYS A 86 -12.09 -8.36 17.61
CA LYS A 86 -13.16 -7.57 18.27
C LYS A 86 -13.88 -6.62 17.32
N MET A 87 -13.32 -6.37 16.13
CA MET A 87 -13.95 -5.49 15.14
C MET A 87 -15.29 -6.04 14.65
N PRO A 88 -16.29 -5.17 14.39
CA PRO A 88 -17.57 -5.59 13.83
C PRO A 88 -17.39 -6.29 12.49
N LYS A 89 -17.91 -7.50 12.34
CA LYS A 89 -17.79 -8.30 11.09
C LYS A 89 -18.37 -7.61 9.85
N LYS A 90 -19.30 -6.67 10.05
CA LYS A 90 -19.91 -5.87 8.98
C LYS A 90 -19.12 -4.60 8.65
N ALA A 91 -18.03 -4.31 9.38
CA ALA A 91 -17.21 -3.13 9.10
C ALA A 91 -16.69 -3.15 7.66
N HIS A 92 -16.59 -1.99 7.05
CA HIS A 92 -16.03 -1.87 5.72
C HIS A 92 -14.51 -2.21 5.76
N PRO A 93 -13.96 -2.98 4.80
CA PRO A 93 -12.54 -3.36 4.82
C PRO A 93 -11.58 -2.18 4.90
N MET A 94 -11.90 -1.06 4.28
CA MET A 94 -11.08 0.15 4.33
C MET A 94 -11.06 0.82 5.72
N ASP A 95 -12.17 0.75 6.47
CA ASP A 95 -12.19 1.22 7.86
C ASP A 95 -11.27 0.37 8.74
N VAL A 96 -11.21 -0.93 8.46
CA VAL A 96 -10.32 -1.86 9.15
C VAL A 96 -8.86 -1.61 8.74
N ALA A 97 -8.57 -1.41 7.46
CA ALA A 97 -7.22 -1.08 6.99
C ALA A 97 -6.70 0.20 7.66
N ARG A 98 -7.51 1.27 7.65
CA ARG A 98 -7.19 2.53 8.31
C ARG A 98 -6.90 2.36 9.80
N THR A 99 -7.76 1.63 10.51
CA THR A 99 -7.59 1.36 11.93
C THR A 99 -6.35 0.52 12.21
N ALA A 100 -6.10 -0.50 11.38
CA ALA A 100 -4.91 -1.34 11.52
C ALA A 100 -3.61 -0.55 11.36
N VAL A 101 -3.53 0.34 10.35
CA VAL A 101 -2.35 1.19 10.14
C VAL A 101 -2.16 2.17 11.32
N SER A 102 -3.24 2.73 11.86
CA SER A 102 -3.16 3.58 13.06
C SER A 102 -2.59 2.82 14.26
N ILE A 103 -3.02 1.58 14.48
CA ILE A 103 -2.49 0.74 15.57
C ILE A 103 -1.02 0.37 15.30
N MET A 104 -0.65 0.06 14.06
CA MET A 104 0.75 -0.17 13.69
C MET A 104 1.64 1.03 14.07
N GLY A 105 1.12 2.25 13.93
CA GLY A 105 1.81 3.47 14.37
C GLY A 105 2.01 3.56 15.87
N LEU A 106 1.02 3.14 16.66
CA LEU A 106 1.14 3.09 18.13
C LEU A 106 2.17 2.05 18.61
N GLU A 107 2.35 0.97 17.85
CA GLU A 107 3.29 -0.11 18.17
C GLU A 107 4.70 0.13 17.60
N ASP A 108 4.86 1.06 16.68
CA ASP A 108 6.14 1.28 16.00
C ASP A 108 7.08 2.14 16.86
N LYS A 109 8.20 1.55 17.23
CA LYS A 109 9.20 2.22 18.09
C LYS A 109 9.87 3.42 17.41
N GLU A 110 9.78 3.51 16.08
CA GLU A 110 10.36 4.60 15.28
C GLU A 110 9.30 5.63 14.86
N THR A 111 8.07 5.60 15.42
CA THR A 111 6.98 6.50 14.99
C THR A 111 7.38 7.96 14.98
N THR A 112 8.12 8.41 16.00
CA THR A 112 8.56 9.81 16.16
C THR A 112 9.83 10.16 15.37
N ASP A 113 10.53 9.18 14.81
CA ASP A 113 11.71 9.41 13.97
C ASP A 113 11.28 9.67 12.54
N SER A 114 11.42 10.92 12.07
CA SER A 114 11.06 11.36 10.72
C SER A 114 12.25 11.36 9.75
N SER A 115 13.40 10.75 10.13
CA SER A 115 14.53 10.59 9.19
C SER A 115 14.13 9.79 7.95
N PRO A 116 14.74 10.08 6.78
CA PRO A 116 14.46 9.31 5.55
C PRO A 116 14.63 7.81 5.73
N GLU A 117 15.65 7.39 6.47
CA GLU A 117 15.96 5.99 6.76
C GLU A 117 14.88 5.31 7.61
N ALA A 118 14.42 5.99 8.67
CA ALA A 118 13.33 5.50 9.52
C ALA A 118 12.02 5.46 8.75
N ASN A 119 11.73 6.47 7.93
CA ASN A 119 10.54 6.49 7.08
C ASN A 119 10.56 5.35 6.05
N MET A 120 11.70 5.03 5.45
CA MET A 120 11.85 3.88 4.56
C MET A 120 11.53 2.56 5.29
N ARG A 121 12.08 2.34 6.49
CA ARG A 121 11.79 1.14 7.29
C ARG A 121 10.32 1.05 7.68
N LYS A 122 9.71 2.18 8.08
CA LYS A 122 8.26 2.25 8.37
C LYS A 122 7.42 1.94 7.14
N ALA A 123 7.77 2.48 5.96
CA ALA A 123 7.07 2.19 4.70
C ALA A 123 7.09 0.69 4.38
N ILE A 124 8.24 0.02 4.54
CA ILE A 124 8.36 -1.43 4.32
C ILE A 124 7.51 -2.21 5.34
N ARG A 125 7.49 -1.79 6.62
CA ARG A 125 6.64 -2.41 7.65
C ARG A 125 5.15 -2.27 7.34
N ILE A 126 4.71 -1.11 6.87
CA ILE A 126 3.31 -0.87 6.49
C ILE A 126 2.95 -1.70 5.26
N LEU A 127 3.81 -1.71 4.22
CA LEU A 127 3.64 -2.54 3.03
C LEU A 127 3.46 -4.01 3.39
N ALA A 128 4.30 -4.54 4.30
CA ALA A 128 4.29 -5.94 4.69
C ALA A 128 3.08 -6.34 5.56
N LYS A 129 2.69 -5.47 6.50
CA LYS A 129 1.65 -5.78 7.50
C LYS A 129 0.22 -5.53 7.00
N THR A 130 0.01 -4.56 6.13
CA THR A 130 -1.33 -4.19 5.65
C THR A 130 -2.05 -5.36 4.97
N PRO A 131 -1.43 -6.12 4.04
CA PRO A 131 -2.07 -7.30 3.46
C PRO A 131 -2.44 -8.36 4.51
N THR A 132 -1.59 -8.56 5.53
CA THR A 132 -1.85 -9.51 6.61
C THR A 132 -3.07 -9.09 7.44
N ALA A 133 -3.20 -7.80 7.76
CA ALA A 133 -4.35 -7.29 8.51
C ALA A 133 -5.66 -7.45 7.72
N LEU A 134 -5.65 -7.14 6.43
CA LEU A 134 -6.81 -7.29 5.54
C LEU A 134 -7.21 -8.76 5.37
N ALA A 135 -6.26 -9.66 5.14
CA ALA A 135 -6.52 -11.09 5.02
C ALA A 135 -7.05 -11.68 6.32
N ALA A 136 -6.50 -11.28 7.48
CA ALA A 136 -6.99 -11.69 8.78
C ALA A 136 -8.45 -11.27 8.98
N PHE A 137 -8.77 -10.00 8.70
CA PHE A 137 -10.16 -9.52 8.81
C PHE A 137 -11.11 -10.18 7.81
N TYR A 138 -10.67 -10.40 6.55
CA TYR A 138 -11.46 -11.14 5.56
C TYR A 138 -11.89 -12.51 6.10
N ARG A 139 -10.98 -13.25 6.73
CA ARG A 139 -11.28 -14.55 7.32
C ARG A 139 -12.24 -14.43 8.51
N LEU A 140 -12.00 -13.48 9.41
CA LEU A 140 -12.84 -13.25 10.60
C LEU A 140 -14.28 -12.90 10.23
N ARG A 141 -14.49 -12.05 9.22
CA ARG A 141 -15.87 -11.73 8.77
C ARG A 141 -16.57 -12.92 8.10
N LYS A 142 -15.83 -13.91 7.61
CA LYS A 142 -16.35 -15.19 7.08
C LYS A 142 -16.46 -16.27 8.17
N GLY A 143 -16.25 -15.95 9.45
CA GLY A 143 -16.30 -16.91 10.56
C GLY A 143 -15.14 -17.92 10.55
N LYS A 144 -14.06 -17.63 9.83
CA LYS A 144 -12.88 -18.52 9.72
C LYS A 144 -11.75 -18.08 10.64
N THR A 145 -10.90 -19.04 11.02
CA THR A 145 -9.67 -18.76 11.77
C THR A 145 -8.66 -17.99 10.93
N ILE A 146 -7.87 -17.12 11.57
CA ILE A 146 -6.79 -16.39 10.93
C ILE A 146 -5.70 -17.37 10.46
N ILE A 147 -5.18 -17.14 9.26
CA ILE A 147 -3.98 -17.82 8.74
C ILE A 147 -2.84 -16.81 8.78
N LYS A 148 -1.72 -17.23 9.36
CA LYS A 148 -0.51 -16.44 9.47
C LYS A 148 0.25 -16.38 8.15
N PRO A 149 1.02 -15.31 7.88
CA PRO A 149 1.83 -15.20 6.67
C PRO A 149 2.93 -16.24 6.62
N LYS A 150 3.34 -16.61 5.41
CA LYS A 150 4.47 -17.49 5.10
C LYS A 150 5.61 -16.70 4.46
N LYS A 151 6.84 -17.00 4.88
CA LYS A 151 8.04 -16.33 4.35
C LYS A 151 8.50 -16.86 2.99
N GLU A 152 8.08 -18.07 2.63
CA GLU A 152 8.44 -18.73 1.37
C GLU A 152 7.71 -18.13 0.16
N LEU A 153 6.53 -17.55 0.41
CA LEU A 153 5.65 -17.02 -0.62
C LEU A 153 5.98 -15.55 -0.95
N ASN A 154 5.75 -15.14 -2.19
CA ASN A 154 5.76 -13.74 -2.57
C ASN A 154 4.52 -13.00 -2.02
N ILE A 155 4.41 -11.68 -2.25
CA ILE A 155 3.30 -10.87 -1.69
C ILE A 155 1.95 -11.36 -2.23
N ALA A 156 1.82 -11.58 -3.54
CA ALA A 156 0.58 -12.01 -4.17
C ALA A 156 0.17 -13.42 -3.71
N GLU A 157 1.08 -14.38 -3.74
CA GLU A 157 0.86 -15.75 -3.27
C GLU A 157 0.47 -15.77 -1.79
N ASN A 158 1.18 -15.02 -0.97
CA ASN A 158 0.96 -14.98 0.47
C ASN A 158 -0.40 -14.37 0.81
N PHE A 159 -0.84 -13.33 0.10
CA PHE A 159 -2.16 -12.76 0.27
C PHE A 159 -3.27 -13.78 -0.01
N PHE A 160 -3.20 -14.50 -1.13
CA PHE A 160 -4.12 -15.59 -1.43
C PHE A 160 -4.10 -16.69 -0.37
N TYR A 161 -2.89 -17.10 0.03
CA TYR A 161 -2.74 -18.11 1.07
C TYR A 161 -3.38 -17.69 2.38
N MET A 162 -3.15 -16.45 2.83
CA MET A 162 -3.77 -15.95 4.06
C MET A 162 -5.29 -15.82 3.95
N CYS A 163 -5.83 -15.42 2.80
CA CYS A 163 -7.27 -15.30 2.60
C CYS A 163 -7.98 -16.66 2.49
N PHE A 164 -7.43 -17.58 1.70
CA PHE A 164 -8.13 -18.79 1.26
C PHE A 164 -7.54 -20.10 1.79
N GLY A 165 -6.37 -20.07 2.41
CA GLY A 165 -5.66 -21.26 2.91
C GLY A 165 -4.85 -22.00 1.87
N LYS A 166 -4.84 -21.52 0.63
CA LYS A 166 -4.09 -22.10 -0.49
C LYS A 166 -3.67 -21.02 -1.48
N VAL A 167 -2.59 -21.27 -2.20
CA VAL A 167 -2.18 -20.48 -3.35
C VAL A 167 -2.95 -21.01 -4.57
N PRO A 168 -3.60 -20.15 -5.37
CA PRO A 168 -4.31 -20.56 -6.58
C PRO A 168 -3.33 -20.91 -7.74
N GLN A 169 -3.88 -21.19 -8.92
CA GLN A 169 -3.10 -21.42 -10.13
C GLN A 169 -2.22 -20.21 -10.48
N LYS A 170 -1.08 -20.45 -11.13
CA LYS A 170 -0.07 -19.43 -11.45
C LYS A 170 -0.63 -18.23 -12.21
N GLU A 171 -1.57 -18.48 -13.12
CA GLU A 171 -2.22 -17.44 -13.92
C GLU A 171 -3.02 -16.46 -13.06
N ILE A 172 -3.69 -16.97 -12.04
CA ILE A 172 -4.46 -16.14 -11.10
C ILE A 172 -3.51 -15.30 -10.22
N VAL A 173 -2.41 -15.93 -9.76
CA VAL A 173 -1.37 -15.21 -9.00
C VAL A 173 -0.76 -14.10 -9.86
N LYS A 174 -0.37 -14.41 -11.12
CA LYS A 174 0.21 -13.42 -12.04
C LYS A 174 -0.77 -12.29 -12.34
N ALA A 175 -2.05 -12.58 -12.57
CA ALA A 175 -3.06 -11.55 -12.80
C ALA A 175 -3.20 -10.61 -11.60
N PHE A 176 -3.17 -11.14 -10.38
CA PHE A 176 -3.21 -10.33 -9.17
C PHE A 176 -1.92 -9.52 -8.98
N ASP A 177 -0.76 -10.11 -9.22
CA ASP A 177 0.53 -9.45 -9.17
C ASP A 177 0.58 -8.26 -10.14
N VAL A 178 0.14 -8.46 -11.39
CA VAL A 178 -0.01 -7.38 -12.40
C VAL A 178 -0.97 -6.30 -11.91
N SER A 179 -2.09 -6.67 -11.28
CA SER A 179 -3.01 -5.68 -10.73
C SER A 179 -2.36 -4.83 -9.64
N LEU A 180 -1.53 -5.42 -8.77
CA LEU A 180 -0.77 -4.67 -7.76
C LEU A 180 0.21 -3.69 -8.41
N ILE A 181 0.87 -4.08 -9.51
CA ILE A 181 1.76 -3.20 -10.28
C ILE A 181 0.96 -2.01 -10.85
N LEU A 182 -0.17 -2.27 -11.50
CA LEU A 182 -1.00 -1.24 -12.12
C LEU A 182 -1.60 -0.25 -11.11
N TYR A 183 -1.87 -0.70 -9.89
CA TYR A 183 -2.38 0.14 -8.80
C TYR A 183 -1.30 0.76 -7.92
N ALA A 184 -0.03 0.51 -8.19
CA ALA A 184 1.06 0.93 -7.30
C ALA A 184 1.20 2.44 -7.20
N GLU A 185 1.01 3.17 -8.32
CA GLU A 185 1.20 4.62 -8.37
C GLU A 185 0.45 5.23 -9.57
N HIS A 186 -0.06 6.45 -9.43
CA HIS A 186 -0.58 7.24 -10.56
C HIS A 186 -0.51 8.77 -10.28
N SER A 187 0.66 9.24 -9.84
CA SER A 187 0.93 10.66 -9.58
C SER A 187 0.23 11.19 -8.31
N PHE A 188 -0.22 12.45 -8.29
CA PHE A 188 -0.87 13.07 -7.14
C PHE A 188 -2.36 12.66 -7.02
N ASN A 189 -2.62 11.36 -6.92
CA ASN A 189 -3.95 10.92 -6.53
C ASN A 189 -4.34 11.47 -5.15
N VAL A 190 -5.63 11.40 -4.81
CA VAL A 190 -6.14 11.96 -3.55
C VAL A 190 -5.44 11.39 -2.32
N SER A 191 -5.08 10.10 -2.34
CA SER A 191 -4.34 9.48 -1.22
C SER A 191 -2.94 10.05 -1.07
N THR A 192 -2.19 10.14 -2.18
CA THR A 192 -0.84 10.68 -2.21
C THR A 192 -0.85 12.16 -1.79
N PHE A 193 -1.77 12.96 -2.36
CA PHE A 193 -1.91 14.36 -2.01
C PHE A 193 -2.23 14.55 -0.52
N THR A 194 -3.18 13.79 0.02
CA THR A 194 -3.54 13.82 1.44
C THR A 194 -2.36 13.42 2.33
N ALA A 195 -1.67 12.31 2.00
CA ALA A 195 -0.52 11.87 2.79
C ALA A 195 0.59 12.93 2.81
N ARG A 196 0.90 13.55 1.66
CA ARG A 196 1.89 14.63 1.56
C ARG A 196 1.48 15.86 2.39
N THR A 197 0.21 16.25 2.33
CA THR A 197 -0.33 17.37 3.10
C THR A 197 -0.19 17.11 4.61
N ILE A 198 -0.50 15.89 5.07
CA ILE A 198 -0.36 15.51 6.48
C ILE A 198 1.12 15.49 6.90
N THR A 199 1.99 14.87 6.10
CA THR A 199 3.43 14.82 6.43
C THR A 199 4.11 16.17 6.36
N SER A 200 3.60 17.14 5.59
CA SER A 200 4.13 18.52 5.56
C SER A 200 3.98 19.24 6.90
N SER A 201 3.08 18.78 7.78
CA SER A 201 2.95 19.26 9.16
C SER A 201 3.86 18.53 10.15
N LEU A 202 4.82 17.73 9.65
CA LEU A 202 5.71 16.87 10.44
C LEU A 202 5.01 15.73 11.19
N SER A 203 3.81 15.34 10.75
CA SER A 203 3.14 14.14 11.25
C SER A 203 3.86 12.88 10.77
N ASP A 204 3.72 11.79 11.54
CA ASP A 204 4.31 10.50 11.20
C ASP A 204 3.61 9.85 9.99
N ILE A 205 4.33 8.92 9.34
CA ILE A 205 3.85 8.25 8.13
C ILE A 205 2.61 7.36 8.36
N HIS A 206 2.44 6.77 9.55
CA HIS A 206 1.26 5.95 9.86
C HIS A 206 0.02 6.84 9.98
N GLY A 207 0.15 8.01 10.63
CA GLY A 207 -0.90 9.03 10.70
C GLY A 207 -1.29 9.51 9.30
N ALA A 208 -0.32 9.83 8.46
CA ALA A 208 -0.55 10.27 7.09
C ALA A 208 -1.30 9.21 6.24
N ILE A 209 -0.90 7.94 6.29
CA ILE A 209 -1.57 6.85 5.58
C ILE A 209 -2.96 6.58 6.17
N THR A 210 -3.11 6.63 7.49
CA THR A 210 -4.42 6.48 8.16
C THR A 210 -5.44 7.49 7.62
N VAL A 211 -5.06 8.75 7.51
CA VAL A 211 -5.93 9.82 6.97
C VAL A 211 -6.17 9.62 5.47
N SER A 212 -5.13 9.25 4.70
CA SER A 212 -5.24 9.07 3.26
C SER A 212 -6.18 7.92 2.86
N TYR A 213 -6.33 6.89 3.68
CA TYR A 213 -7.28 5.80 3.44
C TYR A 213 -8.76 6.20 3.61
N THR A 214 -9.03 7.34 4.22
CA THR A 214 -10.41 7.78 4.52
C THR A 214 -11.24 7.98 3.26
N HIS A 215 -10.66 8.54 2.19
CA HIS A 215 -11.39 8.80 0.94
C HIS A 215 -11.59 7.56 0.07
N LEU A 216 -10.77 6.50 0.21
CA LEU A 216 -10.91 5.28 -0.61
C LEU A 216 -12.28 4.62 -0.43
N ARG A 217 -12.91 4.80 0.72
CA ARG A 217 -14.29 4.35 0.95
C ARG A 217 -15.31 5.07 0.05
N ALA A 218 -15.09 6.35 -0.26
CA ALA A 218 -16.03 7.14 -1.05
C ALA A 218 -16.09 6.69 -2.53
N HIS A 219 -15.00 6.18 -3.08
CA HIS A 219 -14.94 5.73 -4.47
C HIS A 219 -15.62 4.37 -4.71
N GLU A 220 -15.74 3.52 -3.69
CA GLU A 220 -16.38 2.22 -3.81
C GLU A 220 -17.91 2.30 -3.78
N THR A 221 -18.50 3.44 -3.39
CA THR A 221 -19.94 3.64 -3.29
C THR A 221 -20.59 4.18 -4.56
N VAL A 222 -19.81 4.47 -5.60
CA VAL A 222 -20.29 5.02 -6.90
C VAL A 222 -20.29 3.96 -7.99
N VAL A 223 -20.47 2.69 -7.65
CA VAL A 223 -20.82 1.65 -8.63
C VAL A 223 -22.36 1.48 -8.57
N HIS A 224 -23.01 2.21 -9.46
CA HIS A 224 -24.40 2.00 -9.82
C HIS A 224 -24.49 0.90 -10.86
#